data_7db7a0d22efda9f441bab3fde39f55f8
#
_entry.id   7db7a0d22efda9f441bab3fde39f55f8
#
_cell.length_a   1.000
_cell.length_b   1.000
_cell.length_c   1.000
_cell.angle_alpha   90.00
_cell.angle_beta   90.00
_cell.angle_gamma   90.00
#
_symmetry.space_group_name_H-M   'P 1'
#
loop_
_entity.id
_entity.type
_entity.pdbx_description
1 polymer ?
#
loop_
_entity_poly.entity_id
_entity_poly.type
_entity_poly.pdbx_seq_one_letter_code
_entity_poly.pdbx_strand_id
1 'polypeptide(L)'
;EAGVLSSIWFSLMHAIDAGTIAGDSGSFPFMLIMAIVTLCGLFITSMLIGVIGSGLEDKMNSLRKGRSQVLEQNHVIIFGFNENALNILRELILANENHKKSVVVVMDNQDKSEMEDTIAQRIQDTKTTRIICRTGSMDNLADVEICSPSTCRSIIINAEDDFMSVKAILACATVLENSGNTEAYITALIRSEENVDAAKIAGKGRVEVF
;
A
#
# COMPACT_ATOMS: atom_id res chain seq x y z
N GLU A 1 54.57 7.58 -17.43
CA GLU A 1 53.98 6.61 -16.49
C GLU A 1 52.49 6.96 -16.29
N ALA A 2 51.63 6.25 -16.99
CA ALA A 2 50.24 6.33 -16.64
C ALA A 2 50.10 5.75 -15.24
N GLY A 3 49.80 6.60 -14.26
CA GLY A 3 49.67 6.16 -12.88
C GLY A 3 48.54 5.14 -12.74
N VAL A 4 48.59 4.27 -11.72
CA VAL A 4 47.57 3.26 -11.42
C VAL A 4 46.18 3.87 -11.47
N LEU A 5 46.02 5.12 -11.03
CA LEU A 5 44.76 5.85 -11.06
C LEU A 5 44.21 6.08 -12.48
N SER A 6 45.08 6.41 -13.44
CA SER A 6 44.64 6.57 -14.84
C SER A 6 44.25 5.25 -15.47
N SER A 7 44.93 4.15 -15.13
CA SER A 7 44.57 2.83 -15.62
C SER A 7 43.20 2.36 -15.07
N ILE A 8 42.93 2.64 -13.79
CA ILE A 8 41.62 2.41 -13.18
C ILE A 8 40.54 3.24 -13.88
N TRP A 9 40.82 4.51 -14.13
CA TRP A 9 39.88 5.40 -14.83
C TRP A 9 39.54 4.90 -16.23
N PHE A 10 40.55 4.50 -17.02
CA PHE A 10 40.33 3.94 -18.35
C PHE A 10 39.49 2.66 -18.31
N SER A 11 39.80 1.73 -17.41
CA SER A 11 39.04 0.50 -17.25
C SER A 11 37.61 0.79 -16.85
N LEU A 12 37.39 1.75 -15.98
CA LEU A 12 36.04 2.17 -15.56
C LEU A 12 35.22 2.74 -16.73
N MET A 13 35.86 3.60 -17.54
CA MET A 13 35.20 4.18 -18.73
C MET A 13 34.80 3.09 -19.72
N HIS A 14 35.67 2.13 -20.00
CA HIS A 14 35.35 0.98 -20.85
C HIS A 14 34.24 0.08 -20.29
N ALA A 15 34.15 -0.04 -18.97
CA ALA A 15 33.10 -0.81 -18.33
C ALA A 15 31.72 -0.14 -18.41
N ILE A 16 31.69 1.22 -18.39
CA ILE A 16 30.45 1.99 -18.41
C ILE A 16 29.99 2.30 -19.84
N ASP A 17 30.92 2.60 -20.74
CA ASP A 17 30.63 3.01 -22.10
C ASP A 17 31.36 2.13 -23.12
N ALA A 18 30.62 1.22 -23.76
CA ALA A 18 31.15 0.36 -24.81
C ALA A 18 31.65 1.12 -26.04
N GLY A 19 31.28 2.39 -26.23
CA GLY A 19 31.74 3.23 -27.32
C GLY A 19 33.22 3.62 -27.21
N THR A 20 33.80 3.60 -26.03
CA THR A 20 35.20 3.97 -25.79
C THR A 20 36.19 3.03 -26.48
N ILE A 21 35.83 1.78 -26.73
CA ILE A 21 36.64 0.78 -27.43
C ILE A 21 37.05 1.23 -28.86
N ALA A 22 36.23 2.07 -29.50
CA ALA A 22 36.49 2.55 -30.86
C ALA A 22 37.69 3.51 -30.93
N GLY A 23 38.08 4.11 -29.81
CA GLY A 23 39.26 5.00 -29.68
C GLY A 23 40.54 4.29 -29.27
N ASP A 24 40.49 3.01 -28.95
CA ASP A 24 41.66 2.28 -28.50
C ASP A 24 42.65 2.03 -29.61
N SER A 25 43.94 2.26 -29.30
CA SER A 25 45.04 1.96 -30.18
C SER A 25 46.18 1.31 -29.38
N GLY A 26 46.77 0.25 -29.91
CA GLY A 26 47.82 -0.47 -29.23
C GLY A 26 48.11 -1.85 -29.78
N SER A 27 48.85 -2.66 -29.02
CA SER A 27 49.13 -4.03 -29.40
C SER A 27 47.88 -4.91 -29.37
N PHE A 28 47.85 -5.96 -30.19
CA PHE A 28 46.72 -6.90 -30.25
C PHE A 28 46.32 -7.46 -28.87
N PRO A 29 47.27 -7.89 -27.98
CA PRO A 29 46.91 -8.33 -26.64
C PRO A 29 46.23 -7.26 -25.79
N PHE A 30 46.64 -6.00 -25.91
CA PHE A 30 46.01 -4.88 -25.21
C PHE A 30 44.56 -4.68 -25.68
N MET A 31 44.34 -4.65 -26.98
CA MET A 31 42.97 -4.53 -27.55
C MET A 31 42.06 -5.67 -27.14
N LEU A 32 42.59 -6.89 -27.07
CA LEU A 32 41.81 -8.07 -26.61
C LEU A 32 41.39 -7.93 -25.14
N ILE A 33 42.32 -7.48 -24.27
CA ILE A 33 42.00 -7.28 -22.85
C ILE A 33 40.95 -6.19 -22.69
N MET A 34 41.03 -5.07 -23.39
CA MET A 34 40.07 -3.98 -23.32
C MET A 34 38.70 -4.41 -23.85
N ALA A 35 38.64 -5.22 -24.90
CA ALA A 35 37.41 -5.82 -25.39
C ALA A 35 36.74 -6.70 -24.32
N ILE A 36 37.49 -7.52 -23.60
CA ILE A 36 36.96 -8.35 -22.51
C ILE A 36 36.43 -7.47 -21.37
N VAL A 37 37.18 -6.42 -20.98
CA VAL A 37 36.74 -5.48 -19.94
C VAL A 37 35.44 -4.80 -20.34
N THR A 38 35.31 -4.35 -21.57
CA THR A 38 34.12 -3.72 -22.10
C THR A 38 32.91 -4.71 -22.08
N LEU A 39 33.10 -5.96 -22.51
CA LEU A 39 32.04 -6.97 -22.47
C LEU A 39 31.61 -7.29 -21.04
N CYS A 40 32.56 -7.43 -20.11
CA CYS A 40 32.25 -7.62 -18.69
C CYS A 40 31.49 -6.43 -18.11
N GLY A 41 31.92 -5.21 -18.43
CA GLY A 41 31.25 -3.99 -18.00
C GLY A 41 29.82 -3.89 -18.52
N LEU A 42 29.61 -4.18 -19.81
CA LEU A 42 28.28 -4.20 -20.43
C LEU A 42 27.35 -5.23 -19.75
N PHE A 43 27.89 -6.42 -19.42
CA PHE A 43 27.13 -7.45 -18.74
C PHE A 43 26.73 -7.02 -17.31
N ILE A 44 27.68 -6.46 -16.55
CA ILE A 44 27.43 -5.97 -15.18
C ILE A 44 26.41 -4.84 -15.19
N THR A 45 26.56 -3.87 -16.10
CA THR A 45 25.64 -2.74 -16.23
C THR A 45 24.23 -3.21 -16.60
N SER A 46 24.11 -4.16 -17.54
CA SER A 46 22.83 -4.72 -17.93
C SER A 46 22.15 -5.47 -16.77
N MET A 47 22.91 -6.23 -16.00
CA MET A 47 22.42 -6.91 -14.81
C MET A 47 21.95 -5.93 -13.74
N LEU A 48 22.70 -4.85 -13.51
CA LEU A 48 22.33 -3.81 -12.55
C LEU A 48 21.03 -3.12 -12.94
N ILE A 49 20.86 -2.77 -14.21
CA ILE A 49 19.62 -2.18 -14.74
C ILE A 49 18.44 -3.15 -14.55
N GLY A 50 18.65 -4.45 -14.81
CA GLY A 50 17.63 -5.47 -14.60
C GLY A 50 17.19 -5.59 -13.14
N VAL A 51 18.14 -5.60 -12.20
CA VAL A 51 17.84 -5.67 -10.75
C VAL A 51 17.08 -4.41 -10.27
N ILE A 52 17.54 -3.23 -10.70
CA ILE A 52 16.84 -1.97 -10.37
C ILE A 52 15.44 -1.95 -10.98
N GLY A 53 15.30 -2.39 -12.24
CA GLY A 53 14.02 -2.45 -12.95
C GLY A 53 13.02 -3.37 -12.24
N SER A 54 13.43 -4.58 -11.86
CA SER A 54 12.55 -5.52 -11.14
C SER A 54 12.15 -5.00 -9.75
N GLY A 55 13.08 -4.40 -9.01
CA GLY A 55 12.78 -3.81 -7.71
C GLY A 55 11.79 -2.63 -7.80
N LEU A 56 11.89 -1.84 -8.86
CA LEU A 56 10.93 -0.76 -9.14
C LEU A 56 9.55 -1.32 -9.53
N GLU A 57 9.52 -2.36 -10.35
CA GLU A 57 8.28 -3.02 -10.77
C GLU A 57 7.55 -3.65 -9.57
N ASP A 58 8.26 -4.33 -8.68
CA ASP A 58 7.69 -4.89 -7.44
C ASP A 58 7.09 -3.79 -6.56
N LYS A 59 7.76 -2.66 -6.43
CA LYS A 59 7.25 -1.50 -5.69
C LYS A 59 6.01 -0.91 -6.35
N MET A 60 6.03 -0.74 -7.66
CA MET A 60 4.85 -0.27 -8.41
C MET A 60 3.67 -1.24 -8.30
N ASN A 61 3.91 -2.53 -8.38
CA ASN A 61 2.88 -3.56 -8.23
C ASN A 61 2.28 -3.54 -6.82
N SER A 62 3.11 -3.35 -5.77
CA SER A 62 2.59 -3.22 -4.40
C SER A 62 1.70 -1.99 -4.23
N LEU A 63 2.05 -0.88 -4.86
CA LEU A 63 1.24 0.35 -4.87
C LEU A 63 -0.07 0.16 -5.64
N ARG A 64 -0.03 -0.49 -6.80
CA ARG A 64 -1.22 -0.81 -7.61
C ARG A 64 -2.15 -1.76 -6.88
N LYS A 65 -1.61 -2.78 -6.21
CA LYS A 65 -2.37 -3.74 -5.39
C LYS A 65 -2.97 -3.12 -4.11
N GLY A 66 -2.80 -1.83 -3.86
CA GLY A 66 -3.43 -1.16 -2.71
C GLY A 66 -2.89 -1.59 -1.35
N ARG A 67 -1.65 -2.09 -1.26
CA ARG A 67 -1.02 -2.54 0.00
C ARG A 67 -0.06 -1.53 0.62
N SER A 68 -0.11 -0.28 0.17
CA SER A 68 0.67 0.80 0.78
C SER A 68 -0.04 1.36 2.02
N GLN A 69 0.73 1.68 3.05
CA GLN A 69 0.19 2.29 4.27
C GLN A 69 -0.51 3.63 3.98
N VAL A 70 -1.63 3.88 4.65
CA VAL A 70 -2.34 5.15 4.64
C VAL A 70 -1.60 6.14 5.54
N LEU A 71 -1.34 7.35 5.01
CA LEU A 71 -0.60 8.40 5.74
C LEU A 71 -1.50 9.49 6.30
N GLU A 72 -2.78 9.45 5.96
CA GLU A 72 -3.80 10.39 6.41
C GLU A 72 -4.11 10.22 7.90
N GLN A 73 -4.56 11.33 8.52
CA GLN A 73 -4.94 11.36 9.92
C GLN A 73 -6.40 11.78 10.06
N ASN A 74 -7.03 11.45 11.16
CA ASN A 74 -8.44 11.78 11.47
C ASN A 74 -9.42 11.28 10.39
N HIS A 75 -9.09 10.14 9.78
CA HIS A 75 -9.90 9.51 8.74
C HIS A 75 -10.87 8.47 9.33
N VAL A 76 -11.87 8.11 8.55
CA VAL A 76 -12.78 6.99 8.82
C VAL A 76 -12.32 5.78 8.06
N ILE A 77 -12.32 4.61 8.68
CA ILE A 77 -12.00 3.34 8.03
C ILE A 77 -13.29 2.52 7.87
N ILE A 78 -13.53 2.00 6.68
CA ILE A 78 -14.61 1.05 6.40
C ILE A 78 -13.98 -0.28 6.00
N PHE A 79 -14.26 -1.33 6.75
CA PHE A 79 -13.91 -2.69 6.41
C PHE A 79 -15.10 -3.41 5.80
N GLY A 80 -14.89 -4.02 4.62
CA GLY A 80 -15.90 -4.67 3.82
C GLY A 80 -16.52 -3.75 2.76
N PHE A 81 -16.44 -4.17 1.50
CA PHE A 81 -16.91 -3.42 0.34
C PHE A 81 -18.06 -4.16 -0.35
N ASN A 82 -19.27 -3.71 -0.07
CA ASN A 82 -20.52 -4.22 -0.63
C ASN A 82 -21.52 -3.05 -0.85
N GLU A 83 -22.74 -3.33 -1.24
CA GLU A 83 -23.77 -2.29 -1.48
C GLU A 83 -24.02 -1.43 -0.22
N ASN A 84 -23.94 -2.00 0.99
CA ASN A 84 -24.09 -1.22 2.22
C ASN A 84 -22.94 -0.25 2.40
N ALA A 85 -21.69 -0.67 2.08
CA ALA A 85 -20.54 0.21 2.15
C ALA A 85 -20.68 1.43 1.21
N LEU A 86 -21.25 1.24 0.02
CA LEU A 86 -21.55 2.35 -0.89
C LEU A 86 -22.58 3.32 -0.32
N ASN A 87 -23.59 2.82 0.41
CA ASN A 87 -24.56 3.67 1.08
C ASN A 87 -23.90 4.45 2.24
N ILE A 88 -23.10 3.77 3.06
CA ILE A 88 -22.32 4.40 4.14
C ILE A 88 -21.40 5.48 3.57
N LEU A 89 -20.73 5.22 2.45
CA LEU A 89 -19.89 6.21 1.78
C LEU A 89 -20.68 7.46 1.36
N ARG A 90 -21.87 7.29 0.79
CA ARG A 90 -22.74 8.43 0.41
C ARG A 90 -23.12 9.27 1.61
N GLU A 91 -23.51 8.64 2.72
CA GLU A 91 -23.86 9.35 3.95
C GLU A 91 -22.65 10.07 4.55
N LEU A 92 -21.48 9.45 4.57
CA LEU A 92 -20.23 10.08 5.03
C LEU A 92 -19.82 11.27 4.14
N ILE A 93 -20.00 11.20 2.82
CA ILE A 93 -19.74 12.31 1.90
C ILE A 93 -20.65 13.48 2.23
N LEU A 94 -21.94 13.23 2.47
CA LEU A 94 -22.89 14.27 2.86
C LEU A 94 -22.55 14.87 4.23
N ALA A 95 -22.28 14.03 5.21
CA ALA A 95 -21.91 14.48 6.56
C ALA A 95 -20.61 15.32 6.57
N ASN A 96 -19.70 15.01 5.67
CA ASN A 96 -18.40 15.70 5.55
C ASN A 96 -18.45 16.96 4.68
N GLU A 97 -19.57 17.30 4.06
CA GLU A 97 -19.66 18.40 3.08
C GLU A 97 -19.13 19.75 3.62
N ASN A 98 -19.33 20.01 4.91
CA ASN A 98 -18.90 21.24 5.57
C ASN A 98 -17.44 21.17 6.08
N HIS A 99 -16.76 20.06 5.95
CA HIS A 99 -15.36 19.91 6.34
C HIS A 99 -14.43 20.17 5.14
N LYS A 100 -13.36 20.94 5.37
CA LYS A 100 -12.42 21.32 4.29
C LYS A 100 -11.70 20.15 3.63
N LYS A 101 -11.42 19.11 4.38
CA LYS A 101 -10.79 17.86 3.92
C LYS A 101 -11.25 16.71 4.81
N SER A 102 -11.87 15.74 4.22
CA SER A 102 -12.23 14.50 4.89
C SER A 102 -11.66 13.30 4.10
N VAL A 103 -11.27 12.26 4.81
CA VAL A 103 -10.73 11.05 4.18
C VAL A 103 -11.50 9.86 4.70
N VAL A 104 -11.90 8.99 3.80
CA VAL A 104 -12.47 7.68 4.09
C VAL A 104 -11.60 6.62 3.43
N VAL A 105 -11.14 5.67 4.23
CA VAL A 105 -10.36 4.53 3.77
C VAL A 105 -11.30 3.34 3.68
N VAL A 106 -11.33 2.65 2.56
CA VAL A 106 -12.10 1.42 2.35
C VAL A 106 -11.15 0.27 2.15
N MET A 107 -11.33 -0.82 2.87
CA MET A 107 -10.52 -2.03 2.70
C MET A 107 -11.41 -3.27 2.57
N ASP A 108 -11.07 -4.08 1.57
CA ASP A 108 -11.65 -5.39 1.32
C ASP A 108 -10.63 -6.30 0.65
N ASN A 109 -10.92 -7.60 0.56
CA ASN A 109 -10.12 -8.56 -0.19
C ASN A 109 -10.18 -8.35 -1.72
N GLN A 110 -11.10 -7.52 -2.20
CA GLN A 110 -11.25 -7.17 -3.61
C GLN A 110 -10.04 -6.34 -4.11
N ASP A 111 -9.83 -6.36 -5.41
CA ASP A 111 -8.79 -5.54 -6.03
C ASP A 111 -9.11 -4.04 -5.86
N LYS A 112 -8.08 -3.28 -5.50
CA LYS A 112 -8.19 -1.84 -5.31
C LYS A 112 -8.80 -1.13 -6.53
N SER A 113 -8.38 -1.50 -7.73
CA SER A 113 -8.85 -0.83 -8.95
C SER A 113 -10.32 -1.12 -9.21
N GLU A 114 -10.77 -2.35 -8.93
CA GLU A 114 -12.18 -2.72 -9.05
C GLU A 114 -13.07 -1.94 -8.06
N MET A 115 -12.60 -1.78 -6.82
CA MET A 115 -13.30 -0.95 -5.82
C MET A 115 -13.35 0.52 -6.25
N GLU A 116 -12.23 1.09 -6.72
CA GLU A 116 -12.15 2.48 -7.19
C GLU A 116 -13.08 2.71 -8.40
N ASP A 117 -13.11 1.80 -9.36
CA ASP A 117 -13.97 1.87 -10.55
C ASP A 117 -15.45 1.78 -10.15
N THR A 118 -15.80 0.89 -9.23
CA THR A 118 -17.17 0.75 -8.71
C THR A 118 -17.62 2.02 -8.00
N ILE A 119 -16.76 2.59 -7.16
CA ILE A 119 -17.05 3.86 -6.47
C ILE A 119 -17.25 4.98 -7.50
N ALA A 120 -16.37 5.10 -8.48
CA ALA A 120 -16.46 6.15 -9.50
C ALA A 120 -17.76 6.04 -10.34
N GLN A 121 -18.21 4.81 -10.64
CA GLN A 121 -19.47 4.58 -11.36
C GLN A 121 -20.72 4.88 -10.52
N ARG A 122 -20.67 4.59 -9.22
CA ARG A 122 -21.84 4.67 -8.32
C ARG A 122 -21.94 5.99 -7.56
N ILE A 123 -20.82 6.70 -7.38
CA ILE A 123 -20.73 7.96 -6.65
C ILE A 123 -20.07 9.00 -7.56
N GLN A 124 -20.89 9.85 -8.20
CA GLN A 124 -20.43 10.82 -9.20
C GLN A 124 -19.69 12.03 -8.57
N ASP A 125 -20.05 12.40 -7.35
CA ASP A 125 -19.46 13.55 -6.66
C ASP A 125 -19.12 13.18 -5.21
N THR A 126 -17.83 13.20 -4.89
CA THR A 126 -17.31 12.95 -3.54
C THR A 126 -17.15 14.25 -2.72
N LYS A 127 -17.51 15.40 -3.28
CA LYS A 127 -17.41 16.73 -2.66
C LYS A 127 -16.01 16.96 -2.05
N THR A 128 -15.95 17.17 -0.74
CA THR A 128 -14.72 17.40 0.02
C THR A 128 -14.08 16.11 0.56
N THR A 129 -14.71 14.96 0.33
CA THR A 129 -14.27 13.67 0.85
C THR A 129 -13.39 12.93 -0.16
N ARG A 130 -12.15 12.62 0.23
CA ARG A 130 -11.25 11.76 -0.52
C ARG A 130 -11.44 10.32 -0.09
N ILE A 131 -11.69 9.42 -1.04
CA ILE A 131 -11.80 7.99 -0.80
C ILE A 131 -10.49 7.32 -1.18
N ILE A 132 -10.01 6.41 -0.33
CA ILE A 132 -8.76 5.66 -0.52
C ILE A 132 -9.09 4.18 -0.38
N CYS A 133 -8.92 3.41 -1.45
CA CYS A 133 -9.13 1.97 -1.42
C CYS A 133 -7.83 1.22 -1.08
N ARG A 134 -7.98 0.15 -0.29
CA ARG A 134 -6.90 -0.77 0.07
C ARG A 134 -7.36 -2.22 -0.07
N THR A 135 -6.47 -3.06 -0.57
CA THR A 135 -6.70 -4.51 -0.67
C THR A 135 -6.08 -5.21 0.52
N GLY A 136 -6.88 -5.95 1.27
CA GLY A 136 -6.41 -6.71 2.44
C GLY A 136 -7.56 -7.37 3.19
N SER A 137 -7.23 -8.22 4.15
CA SER A 137 -8.19 -8.92 4.99
C SER A 137 -8.41 -8.18 6.31
N MET A 138 -9.68 -7.95 6.65
CA MET A 138 -10.08 -7.25 7.88
C MET A 138 -9.80 -8.05 9.17
N ASP A 139 -9.53 -9.36 9.06
CA ASP A 139 -9.17 -10.23 10.18
C ASP A 139 -7.63 -10.41 10.33
N ASN A 140 -6.85 -9.84 9.42
CA ASN A 140 -5.39 -9.88 9.48
C ASN A 140 -4.83 -8.58 10.05
N LEU A 141 -4.13 -8.67 11.18
CA LEU A 141 -3.55 -7.51 11.88
C LEU A 141 -2.63 -6.66 10.99
N ALA A 142 -1.78 -7.30 10.18
CA ALA A 142 -0.86 -6.58 9.30
C ALA A 142 -1.60 -5.82 8.17
N ASP A 143 -2.69 -6.37 7.67
CA ASP A 143 -3.52 -5.69 6.67
C ASP A 143 -4.32 -4.55 7.31
N VAL A 144 -4.86 -4.76 8.51
CA VAL A 144 -5.55 -3.70 9.27
C VAL A 144 -4.63 -2.51 9.55
N GLU A 145 -3.34 -2.76 9.88
CA GLU A 145 -2.34 -1.71 10.10
C GLU A 145 -2.07 -0.85 8.86
N ILE A 146 -2.27 -1.38 7.64
CA ILE A 146 -2.15 -0.60 6.41
C ILE A 146 -3.11 0.59 6.39
N CYS A 147 -4.30 0.45 7.00
CA CYS A 147 -5.29 1.52 7.10
C CYS A 147 -4.97 2.57 8.17
N SER A 148 -3.87 2.44 8.91
CA SER A 148 -3.42 3.34 9.98
C SER A 148 -4.49 3.62 11.05
N PRO A 149 -4.99 2.56 11.76
CA PRO A 149 -5.96 2.74 12.85
C PRO A 149 -5.43 3.61 13.98
N SER A 150 -4.12 3.69 14.15
CA SER A 150 -3.46 4.53 15.16
C SER A 150 -3.84 6.01 15.08
N THR A 151 -4.20 6.50 13.90
CA THR A 151 -4.52 7.91 13.64
C THR A 151 -5.93 8.12 13.09
N CYS A 152 -6.75 7.06 13.03
CA CYS A 152 -8.13 7.16 12.58
C CYS A 152 -9.04 7.80 13.63
N ARG A 153 -10.19 8.31 13.18
CA ARG A 153 -11.27 8.82 14.02
C ARG A 153 -12.26 7.73 14.40
N SER A 154 -12.61 6.87 13.47
CA SER A 154 -13.56 5.78 13.68
C SER A 154 -13.36 4.65 12.66
N ILE A 155 -13.80 3.47 13.04
CA ILE A 155 -13.76 2.26 12.23
C ILE A 155 -15.19 1.73 12.08
N ILE A 156 -15.59 1.44 10.85
CA ILE A 156 -16.89 0.85 10.53
C ILE A 156 -16.62 -0.54 9.95
N ILE A 157 -17.18 -1.56 10.56
CA ILE A 157 -17.05 -2.95 10.12
C ILE A 157 -18.37 -3.39 9.50
N ASN A 158 -18.35 -3.68 8.20
CA ASN A 158 -19.46 -4.07 7.38
C ASN A 158 -19.15 -5.41 6.68
N ALA A 159 -18.85 -6.43 7.48
CA ALA A 159 -18.52 -7.76 6.97
C ALA A 159 -19.78 -8.49 6.43
N GLU A 160 -19.56 -9.53 5.64
CA GLU A 160 -20.65 -10.32 5.05
C GLU A 160 -21.38 -11.19 6.08
N ASP A 161 -20.67 -11.64 7.12
CA ASP A 161 -21.20 -12.46 8.20
C ASP A 161 -20.68 -12.01 9.58
N ASP A 162 -21.37 -12.46 10.64
CA ASP A 162 -21.06 -12.06 12.01
C ASP A 162 -19.73 -12.63 12.51
N PHE A 163 -19.32 -13.79 12.01
CA PHE A 163 -18.05 -14.40 12.41
C PHE A 163 -16.87 -13.55 11.92
N MET A 164 -16.93 -13.07 10.67
CA MET A 164 -15.95 -12.13 10.14
C MET A 164 -16.03 -10.78 10.85
N SER A 165 -17.25 -10.29 11.18
CA SER A 165 -17.41 -9.07 11.98
C SER A 165 -16.68 -9.18 13.33
N VAL A 166 -16.89 -10.27 14.09
CA VAL A 166 -16.25 -10.48 15.40
C VAL A 166 -14.73 -10.58 15.29
N LYS A 167 -14.21 -11.28 14.28
CA LYS A 167 -12.75 -11.33 14.03
C LYS A 167 -12.18 -9.97 13.68
N ALA A 168 -12.84 -9.21 12.81
CA ALA A 168 -12.42 -7.87 12.43
C ALA A 168 -12.44 -6.92 13.64
N ILE A 169 -13.48 -7.00 14.49
CA ILE A 169 -13.55 -6.24 15.75
C ILE A 169 -12.34 -6.54 16.62
N LEU A 170 -12.02 -7.83 16.82
CA LEU A 170 -10.89 -8.26 17.64
C LEU A 170 -9.56 -7.74 17.07
N ALA A 171 -9.36 -7.85 15.75
CA ALA A 171 -8.18 -7.35 15.08
C ALA A 171 -8.04 -5.83 15.25
N CYS A 172 -9.10 -5.08 14.98
CA CYS A 172 -9.12 -3.62 15.13
C CYS A 172 -8.89 -3.19 16.59
N ALA A 173 -9.57 -3.82 17.55
CA ALA A 173 -9.41 -3.51 18.97
C ALA A 173 -7.97 -3.77 19.44
N THR A 174 -7.34 -4.84 18.95
CA THR A 174 -5.94 -5.18 19.26
C THR A 174 -4.97 -4.14 18.69
N VAL A 175 -5.16 -3.72 17.43
CA VAL A 175 -4.31 -2.69 16.82
C VAL A 175 -4.49 -1.33 17.49
N LEU A 176 -5.71 -0.94 17.84
CA LEU A 176 -5.99 0.31 18.57
C LEU A 176 -5.35 0.31 19.96
N GLU A 177 -5.39 -0.82 20.66
CA GLU A 177 -4.75 -0.96 21.98
C GLU A 177 -3.24 -0.83 21.85
N ASN A 178 -2.62 -1.54 20.92
CA ASN A 178 -1.18 -1.51 20.68
C ASN A 178 -0.67 -0.13 20.26
N SER A 179 -1.48 0.61 19.50
CA SER A 179 -1.13 1.96 19.02
C SER A 179 -1.38 3.07 20.03
N GLY A 180 -2.10 2.79 21.13
CA GLY A 180 -2.48 3.79 22.12
C GLY A 180 -3.56 4.79 21.66
N ASN A 181 -4.23 4.55 20.54
CA ASN A 181 -5.37 5.36 20.12
C ASN A 181 -6.59 5.05 20.99
N THR A 182 -6.91 5.92 21.94
CA THR A 182 -8.03 5.77 22.87
C THR A 182 -9.31 6.46 22.40
N GLU A 183 -9.24 7.28 21.36
CA GLU A 183 -10.36 8.09 20.90
C GLU A 183 -11.20 7.43 19.79
N ALA A 184 -10.61 6.47 19.07
CA ALA A 184 -11.30 5.80 17.98
C ALA A 184 -12.34 4.80 18.48
N TYR A 185 -13.54 4.86 17.92
CA TYR A 185 -14.64 3.93 18.15
C TYR A 185 -14.77 2.96 16.98
N ILE A 186 -15.20 1.75 17.30
CA ILE A 186 -15.52 0.71 16.33
C ILE A 186 -17.05 0.60 16.27
N THR A 187 -17.61 0.67 15.08
CA THR A 187 -19.03 0.44 14.83
C THR A 187 -19.15 -0.80 13.95
N ALA A 188 -19.94 -1.78 14.32
CA ALA A 188 -20.03 -3.04 13.60
C ALA A 188 -21.45 -3.49 13.37
N LEU A 189 -21.72 -4.01 12.17
CA LEU A 189 -22.98 -4.66 11.84
C LEU A 189 -22.93 -6.10 12.32
N ILE A 190 -23.87 -6.48 13.21
CA ILE A 190 -24.09 -7.86 13.68
C ILE A 190 -25.54 -8.21 13.41
N ARG A 191 -25.76 -9.29 12.67
CA ARG A 191 -27.10 -9.70 12.21
C ARG A 191 -27.83 -10.58 13.21
N SER A 192 -27.09 -11.35 14.00
CA SER A 192 -27.66 -12.26 15.00
C SER A 192 -27.47 -11.72 16.41
N GLU A 193 -28.56 -11.65 17.16
CA GLU A 193 -28.54 -11.20 18.56
C GLU A 193 -27.61 -12.05 19.45
N GLU A 194 -27.47 -13.34 19.12
CA GLU A 194 -26.55 -14.26 19.81
C GLU A 194 -25.07 -13.86 19.73
N ASN A 195 -24.70 -13.15 18.67
CA ASN A 195 -23.31 -12.73 18.43
C ASN A 195 -22.95 -11.36 19.02
N VAL A 196 -23.95 -10.60 19.50
CA VAL A 196 -23.75 -9.25 20.05
C VAL A 196 -22.81 -9.26 21.25
N ASP A 197 -23.01 -10.21 22.18
CA ASP A 197 -22.14 -10.28 23.37
C ASP A 197 -20.70 -10.65 22.99
N ALA A 198 -20.51 -11.57 22.04
CA ALA A 198 -19.20 -11.91 21.52
C ALA A 198 -18.50 -10.69 20.86
N ALA A 199 -19.25 -9.91 20.09
CA ALA A 199 -18.74 -8.68 19.47
C ALA A 199 -18.32 -7.62 20.51
N LYS A 200 -19.14 -7.42 21.56
CA LYS A 200 -18.82 -6.49 22.66
C LYS A 200 -17.57 -6.91 23.42
N ILE A 201 -17.43 -8.21 23.71
CA ILE A 201 -16.24 -8.76 24.37
C ILE A 201 -15.00 -8.57 23.48
N ALA A 202 -15.10 -8.91 22.18
CA ALA A 202 -14.00 -8.73 21.23
C ALA A 202 -13.57 -7.27 21.10
N GLY A 203 -14.52 -6.34 21.17
CA GLY A 203 -14.27 -4.90 21.07
C GLY A 203 -13.72 -4.23 22.33
N LYS A 204 -13.57 -4.98 23.43
CA LYS A 204 -13.00 -4.48 24.70
C LYS A 204 -13.62 -3.16 25.17
N GLY A 205 -14.91 -3.00 25.02
CA GLY A 205 -15.66 -1.81 25.42
C GLY A 205 -15.59 -0.63 24.43
N ARG A 206 -15.01 -0.81 23.24
CA ARG A 206 -14.87 0.22 22.20
C ARG A 206 -15.76 -0.02 20.97
N VAL A 207 -16.62 -1.02 21.03
CA VAL A 207 -17.50 -1.37 19.91
C VAL A 207 -18.93 -0.99 20.21
N GLU A 208 -19.58 -0.36 19.25
CA GLU A 208 -21.01 -0.18 19.17
C GLU A 208 -21.56 -1.09 18.08
N VAL A 209 -22.56 -1.86 18.42
CA VAL A 209 -23.16 -2.90 17.55
C VAL A 209 -24.58 -2.47 17.18
N PHE A 210 -24.95 -2.65 15.92
CA PHE A 210 -26.28 -2.34 15.39
C PHE A 210 -26.72 -3.39 14.37
#